data_bd24b5e449d020bbb054703b38b30ef1
#
_entry.id   bd24b5e449d020bbb054703b38b30ef1
#
_cell.length_a   1.000
_cell.length_b   1.000
_cell.length_c   1.000
_cell.angle_alpha   90.00
_cell.angle_beta   90.00
_cell.angle_gamma   90.00
#
_symmetry.space_group_name_H-M   'P 1'
#
loop_
_entity.id
_entity.type
_entity.pdbx_description
1 polymer ?
#
loop_
_entity_poly.entity_id
_entity_poly.type
_entity_poly.pdbx_seq_one_letter_code
_entity_poly.pdbx_strand_id
1 'polypeptide(L)'
;MGRRDGWALWVGVAATLATLVVVFYYPVGRVFADAVAVDGQLSLAPIRSVLGDPFYTGAAHTLVTDPAAVPSGVVEWLAAGAPAVEFGLFGFTAYQALLSTLVSVLVGLPGAYVLSRFEFPGRRFLRSVTILPFVLPSILVAVGFLAMFGRTGLFNDLLGAVGLGPVELTFTLEIVVLAHAFYNAPLVTRLVTAAWESVDADRVETARTLGASPVRAFRDVTLPQLLPALATAAVLTFVFTFMSFPIVLALGGLELATVEVWLFARVQSLDLTEAATLGAIETALSLGLLYVYLRYEARRTEPGGASRGLSRRPLVDGVRSLVDPLRLAVFAYGAVVLVLFAGPLVSLVVESVTTPAGQPTGDYYAFLLARQASTASGTVRPFPAVVNSLLFGAGTLLVAIPMGIVVAVVATRGGRGSRAAEALLTAPLAVSGIVLGLGMLQALVFGTTLFGQRLTVTGPVAIVAAHAVAAYPFVSRTVTPALRSVDDSLGEAARSLGADRATVLADVELPLVAPALVAGAAFAFAISVGEFDSTVLLSTGVDTATMPVALERYVGDRSLGPNLGPATAMGTVLLAVTTVSFVLIDRVGGRWE
;
A
#
# COMPACT_ATOMS: atom_id res chain seq x y z
N MET A 1 42.30 20.25 9.30
CA MET A 1 42.03 18.82 9.21
C MET A 1 40.59 18.48 8.86
N GLY A 2 39.73 19.43 8.39
CA GLY A 2 38.29 19.25 8.27
C GLY A 2 37.69 18.92 6.89
N ARG A 3 38.45 18.45 5.91
CA ARG A 3 37.94 18.17 4.54
C ARG A 3 37.84 16.69 4.15
N ARG A 4 38.36 15.78 4.95
CA ARG A 4 38.27 14.32 4.67
C ARG A 4 37.10 13.63 5.38
N ASP A 5 36.48 14.25 6.39
CA ASP A 5 35.58 13.61 7.33
C ASP A 5 34.12 13.43 6.82
N GLY A 6 33.81 13.89 5.63
CA GLY A 6 32.45 13.80 5.07
C GLY A 6 32.33 13.09 3.72
N TRP A 7 33.41 12.68 3.11
CA TRP A 7 33.37 12.19 1.72
C TRP A 7 32.53 10.92 1.55
N ALA A 8 32.59 10.00 2.51
CA ALA A 8 31.81 8.75 2.44
C ALA A 8 30.31 9.02 2.45
N LEU A 9 29.84 9.95 3.30
CA LEU A 9 28.44 10.37 3.31
C LEU A 9 28.04 11.06 2.00
N TRP A 10 28.91 11.93 1.46
CA TRP A 10 28.65 12.59 0.18
C TRP A 10 28.62 11.60 -0.98
N VAL A 11 29.48 10.58 -0.97
CA VAL A 11 29.42 9.47 -1.95
C VAL A 11 28.11 8.70 -1.81
N GLY A 12 27.67 8.38 -0.59
CA GLY A 12 26.39 7.74 -0.35
C GLY A 12 25.21 8.58 -0.85
N VAL A 13 25.21 9.88 -0.57
CA VAL A 13 24.18 10.83 -1.08
C VAL A 13 24.22 10.88 -2.61
N ALA A 14 25.40 11.02 -3.21
CA ALA A 14 25.55 11.06 -4.66
C ALA A 14 25.09 9.75 -5.32
N ALA A 15 25.45 8.59 -4.76
CA ALA A 15 25.00 7.29 -5.24
C ALA A 15 23.47 7.13 -5.14
N THR A 16 22.89 7.52 -3.99
CA THR A 16 21.43 7.50 -3.80
C THR A 16 20.72 8.40 -4.79
N LEU A 17 21.19 9.63 -4.98
CA LEU A 17 20.63 10.56 -5.96
C LEU A 17 20.81 10.04 -7.39
N ALA A 18 21.96 9.48 -7.75
CA ALA A 18 22.18 8.89 -9.06
C ALA A 18 21.20 7.74 -9.33
N THR A 19 21.01 6.84 -8.33
CA THR A 19 20.03 5.76 -8.42
C THR A 19 18.62 6.32 -8.63
N LEU A 20 18.22 7.33 -7.86
CA LEU A 20 16.90 7.95 -8.01
C LEU A 20 16.74 8.66 -9.35
N VAL A 21 17.76 9.34 -9.84
CA VAL A 21 17.71 9.99 -11.16
C VAL A 21 17.52 8.95 -12.26
N VAL A 22 18.26 7.86 -12.24
CA VAL A 22 18.24 6.85 -13.30
C VAL A 22 17.00 5.96 -13.22
N VAL A 23 16.59 5.55 -12.01
CA VAL A 23 15.55 4.52 -11.83
C VAL A 23 14.16 5.13 -11.58
N PHE A 24 14.10 6.38 -11.12
CA PHE A 24 12.83 7.03 -10.78
C PHE A 24 12.58 8.30 -11.59
N TYR A 25 13.40 9.34 -11.41
CA TYR A 25 13.12 10.64 -12.01
C TYR A 25 13.16 10.62 -13.55
N TYR A 26 14.12 9.93 -14.12
CA TYR A 26 14.23 9.82 -15.57
C TYR A 26 13.08 8.97 -16.17
N PRO A 27 12.77 7.76 -15.65
CA PRO A 27 11.61 6.99 -16.11
C PRO A 27 10.27 7.72 -15.95
N VAL A 28 10.00 8.28 -14.78
CA VAL A 28 8.74 9.05 -14.56
C VAL A 28 8.72 10.30 -15.46
N GLY A 29 9.84 11.00 -15.57
CA GLY A 29 9.98 12.13 -16.50
C GLY A 29 9.73 11.74 -17.96
N ARG A 30 10.07 10.51 -18.35
CA ARG A 30 9.78 9.96 -19.67
C ARG A 30 8.27 9.77 -19.88
N VAL A 31 7.55 9.25 -18.88
CA VAL A 31 6.07 9.17 -18.94
C VAL A 31 5.45 10.54 -19.17
N PHE A 32 5.90 11.56 -18.42
CA PHE A 32 5.42 12.95 -18.65
C PHE A 32 5.80 13.50 -20.01
N ALA A 33 7.00 13.19 -20.50
CA ALA A 33 7.43 13.65 -21.83
C ALA A 33 6.59 13.00 -22.93
N ASP A 34 6.32 11.70 -22.85
CA ASP A 34 5.52 10.96 -23.83
C ASP A 34 4.02 11.39 -23.79
N ALA A 35 3.52 11.86 -22.64
CA ALA A 35 2.18 12.43 -22.50
C ALA A 35 2.01 13.80 -23.20
N VAL A 36 3.13 14.51 -23.43
CA VAL A 36 3.12 15.86 -24.06
C VAL A 36 3.94 15.90 -25.35
N ALA A 37 4.21 14.76 -25.98
CA ALA A 37 4.95 14.68 -27.23
C ALA A 37 4.23 13.78 -28.24
N VAL A 38 4.09 14.28 -29.46
CA VAL A 38 3.60 13.51 -30.61
C VAL A 38 4.65 13.67 -31.73
N ASP A 39 5.14 12.57 -32.27
CA ASP A 39 6.16 12.53 -33.31
C ASP A 39 7.41 13.40 -33.01
N GLY A 40 7.81 13.44 -31.74
CA GLY A 40 8.97 14.20 -31.27
C GLY A 40 8.75 15.72 -31.13
N GLN A 41 7.53 16.20 -31.33
CA GLN A 41 7.15 17.60 -31.12
C GLN A 41 6.28 17.73 -29.85
N LEU A 42 6.47 18.82 -29.10
CA LEU A 42 5.62 19.13 -27.95
C LEU A 42 4.17 19.38 -28.40
N SER A 43 3.25 18.60 -27.86
CA SER A 43 1.83 18.68 -28.16
C SER A 43 1.00 18.33 -26.93
N LEU A 44 -0.02 19.10 -26.64
CA LEU A 44 -1.03 18.78 -25.63
C LEU A 44 -2.18 17.93 -26.19
N ALA A 45 -2.08 17.47 -27.44
CA ALA A 45 -3.14 16.68 -28.08
C ALA A 45 -3.48 15.40 -27.29
N PRO A 46 -2.52 14.59 -26.78
CA PRO A 46 -2.86 13.39 -25.99
C PRO A 46 -3.64 13.73 -24.71
N ILE A 47 -3.23 14.80 -24.01
CA ILE A 47 -3.94 15.24 -22.79
C ILE A 47 -5.34 15.76 -23.15
N ARG A 48 -5.47 16.52 -24.25
CA ARG A 48 -6.77 17.03 -24.69
C ARG A 48 -7.69 15.91 -25.16
N SER A 49 -7.18 14.87 -25.83
CA SER A 49 -7.98 13.73 -26.24
C SER A 49 -8.54 12.99 -25.03
N VAL A 50 -7.72 12.72 -23.99
CA VAL A 50 -8.17 12.06 -22.76
C VAL A 50 -9.16 12.94 -21.99
N LEU A 51 -8.85 14.23 -21.76
CA LEU A 51 -9.73 15.13 -21.02
C LEU A 51 -10.98 15.55 -21.80
N GLY A 52 -10.95 15.45 -23.12
CA GLY A 52 -12.09 15.76 -24.00
C GLY A 52 -13.00 14.57 -24.29
N ASP A 53 -12.66 13.38 -23.85
CA ASP A 53 -13.48 12.18 -24.07
C ASP A 53 -14.34 11.88 -22.83
N PRO A 54 -15.68 11.80 -23.00
CA PRO A 54 -16.61 11.44 -21.91
C PRO A 54 -16.30 10.10 -21.25
N PHE A 55 -15.67 9.16 -21.94
CA PHE A 55 -15.24 7.89 -21.35
C PHE A 55 -14.33 8.09 -20.13
N TYR A 56 -13.40 9.07 -20.21
CA TYR A 56 -12.48 9.36 -19.09
C TYR A 56 -13.08 10.31 -18.07
N THR A 57 -13.83 11.30 -18.51
CA THR A 57 -14.27 12.44 -17.69
C THR A 57 -15.72 12.35 -17.23
N GLY A 58 -16.55 11.53 -17.89
CA GLY A 58 -17.95 11.33 -17.53
C GLY A 58 -18.74 12.65 -17.42
N ALA A 59 -19.57 12.75 -16.39
CA ALA A 59 -20.35 13.96 -16.11
C ALA A 59 -19.51 15.24 -15.91
N ALA A 60 -18.23 15.11 -15.53
CA ALA A 60 -17.31 16.23 -15.43
C ALA A 60 -16.98 16.85 -16.82
N HIS A 61 -17.17 16.11 -17.90
CA HIS A 61 -17.00 16.63 -19.26
C HIS A 61 -17.91 17.83 -19.52
N THR A 62 -19.21 17.68 -19.23
CA THR A 62 -20.18 18.77 -19.38
C THR A 62 -19.85 19.97 -18.50
N LEU A 63 -19.36 19.72 -17.29
CA LEU A 63 -18.97 20.78 -16.34
C LEU A 63 -17.80 21.63 -16.87
N VAL A 64 -16.90 21.04 -17.63
CA VAL A 64 -15.71 21.70 -18.18
C VAL A 64 -15.98 22.31 -19.55
N THR A 65 -16.71 21.59 -20.42
CA THR A 65 -16.93 22.00 -21.83
C THR A 65 -18.09 22.96 -21.99
N ASP A 66 -19.16 22.78 -21.20
CA ASP A 66 -20.36 23.64 -21.22
C ASP A 66 -20.92 23.83 -19.81
N PRO A 67 -20.29 24.65 -18.96
CA PRO A 67 -20.76 24.90 -17.59
C PRO A 67 -22.15 25.54 -17.55
N ALA A 68 -22.59 26.20 -18.62
CA ALA A 68 -23.92 26.82 -18.69
C ALA A 68 -25.06 25.77 -18.85
N ALA A 69 -24.74 24.59 -19.39
CA ALA A 69 -25.70 23.50 -19.53
C ALA A 69 -25.88 22.69 -18.23
N VAL A 70 -25.03 22.84 -17.22
CA VAL A 70 -25.08 22.06 -15.98
C VAL A 70 -26.40 22.24 -15.22
N PRO A 71 -26.97 23.44 -15.02
CA PRO A 71 -28.24 23.59 -14.31
C PRO A 71 -29.41 22.89 -15.03
N SER A 72 -29.51 22.99 -16.37
CA SER A 72 -30.53 22.31 -17.15
C SER A 72 -30.33 20.78 -17.11
N GLY A 73 -29.08 20.32 -17.26
CA GLY A 73 -28.74 18.89 -17.15
C GLY A 73 -29.08 18.29 -15.79
N VAL A 74 -28.87 19.01 -14.70
CA VAL A 74 -29.28 18.56 -13.35
C VAL A 74 -30.81 18.47 -13.24
N VAL A 75 -31.55 19.45 -13.79
CA VAL A 75 -33.02 19.42 -13.80
C VAL A 75 -33.54 18.24 -14.62
N GLU A 76 -32.99 18.01 -15.80
CA GLU A 76 -33.35 16.87 -16.66
C GLU A 76 -32.99 15.53 -15.98
N TRP A 77 -31.83 15.44 -15.34
CA TRP A 77 -31.43 14.27 -14.58
C TRP A 77 -32.40 13.95 -13.42
N LEU A 78 -32.80 14.96 -12.65
CA LEU A 78 -33.81 14.83 -11.60
C LEU A 78 -35.19 14.44 -12.15
N ALA A 79 -35.60 15.07 -13.27
CA ALA A 79 -36.86 14.76 -13.94
C ALA A 79 -36.90 13.33 -14.49
N ALA A 80 -35.77 12.78 -14.90
CA ALA A 80 -35.63 11.40 -15.35
C ALA A 80 -35.56 10.37 -14.18
N GLY A 81 -35.77 10.80 -12.94
CA GLY A 81 -35.71 9.93 -11.76
C GLY A 81 -34.32 9.69 -11.21
N ALA A 82 -33.40 10.62 -11.46
CA ALA A 82 -32.00 10.57 -11.00
C ALA A 82 -31.31 9.24 -11.34
N PRO A 83 -31.18 8.86 -12.62
CA PRO A 83 -30.49 7.65 -13.03
C PRO A 83 -29.02 7.66 -12.57
N ALA A 84 -28.36 6.51 -12.64
CA ALA A 84 -26.97 6.39 -12.24
C ALA A 84 -26.11 7.45 -12.98
N VAL A 85 -25.24 8.13 -12.24
CA VAL A 85 -24.32 9.12 -12.80
C VAL A 85 -23.18 8.39 -13.52
N GLU A 86 -22.94 8.74 -14.77
CA GLU A 86 -21.76 8.27 -15.48
C GLU A 86 -20.53 9.06 -15.02
N PHE A 87 -19.73 8.48 -14.15
CA PHE A 87 -18.57 9.14 -13.55
C PHE A 87 -17.40 9.28 -14.52
N GLY A 88 -17.33 8.47 -15.58
CA GLY A 88 -16.12 8.30 -16.39
C GLY A 88 -14.99 7.62 -15.59
N LEU A 89 -13.87 7.36 -16.24
CA LEU A 89 -12.76 6.60 -15.65
C LEU A 89 -12.17 7.30 -14.41
N PHE A 90 -11.84 8.58 -14.51
CA PHE A 90 -11.29 9.36 -13.37
C PHE A 90 -12.31 9.54 -12.25
N GLY A 91 -13.55 9.83 -12.60
CA GLY A 91 -14.61 10.01 -11.62
C GLY A 91 -14.95 8.70 -10.90
N PHE A 92 -14.98 7.58 -11.61
CA PHE A 92 -15.18 6.26 -10.99
C PHE A 92 -14.01 5.90 -10.07
N THR A 93 -12.76 6.14 -10.48
CA THR A 93 -11.58 5.94 -9.64
C THR A 93 -11.68 6.75 -8.34
N ALA A 94 -12.09 8.02 -8.42
CA ALA A 94 -12.29 8.86 -7.23
C ALA A 94 -13.47 8.37 -6.37
N TYR A 95 -14.58 7.97 -6.99
CA TYR A 95 -15.77 7.48 -6.30
C TYR A 95 -15.49 6.20 -5.51
N GLN A 96 -14.88 5.19 -6.13
CA GLN A 96 -14.53 3.95 -5.44
C GLN A 96 -13.49 4.19 -4.33
N ALA A 97 -12.53 5.11 -4.54
CA ALA A 97 -11.55 5.48 -3.52
C ALA A 97 -12.21 6.18 -2.31
N LEU A 98 -13.18 7.06 -2.55
CA LEU A 98 -13.94 7.72 -1.50
C LEU A 98 -14.79 6.72 -0.71
N LEU A 99 -15.50 5.83 -1.40
CA LEU A 99 -16.33 4.80 -0.76
C LEU A 99 -15.47 3.84 0.06
N SER A 100 -14.35 3.40 -0.49
CA SER A 100 -13.39 2.54 0.22
C SER A 100 -12.78 3.24 1.44
N THR A 101 -12.51 4.54 1.34
CA THR A 101 -12.05 5.35 2.47
C THR A 101 -13.11 5.42 3.57
N LEU A 102 -14.37 5.67 3.19
CA LEU A 102 -15.48 5.72 4.14
C LEU A 102 -15.62 4.40 4.89
N VAL A 103 -15.64 3.27 4.16
CA VAL A 103 -15.75 1.94 4.79
C VAL A 103 -14.53 1.62 5.64
N SER A 104 -13.32 1.98 5.20
CA SER A 104 -12.10 1.80 5.99
C SER A 104 -12.14 2.60 7.31
N VAL A 105 -12.68 3.82 7.29
CA VAL A 105 -12.90 4.64 8.49
C VAL A 105 -13.98 4.02 9.38
N LEU A 106 -15.09 3.56 8.80
CA LEU A 106 -16.18 2.91 9.55
C LEU A 106 -15.71 1.63 10.25
N VAL A 107 -14.82 0.86 9.63
CA VAL A 107 -14.24 -0.34 10.24
C VAL A 107 -13.10 0.03 11.20
N GLY A 108 -12.24 0.97 10.86
CA GLY A 108 -11.03 1.28 11.63
C GLY A 108 -11.29 2.10 12.90
N LEU A 109 -12.27 3.01 12.89
CA LEU A 109 -12.57 3.88 14.03
C LEU A 109 -13.06 3.11 15.28
N PRO A 110 -13.99 2.13 15.18
CA PRO A 110 -14.34 1.28 16.31
C PRO A 110 -13.12 0.48 16.82
N GLY A 111 -12.25 0.01 15.93
CA GLY A 111 -11.00 -0.66 16.31
C GLY A 111 -10.09 0.24 17.15
N ALA A 112 -9.94 1.50 16.74
CA ALA A 112 -9.19 2.49 17.52
C ALA A 112 -9.82 2.73 18.90
N TYR A 113 -11.15 2.80 18.97
CA TYR A 113 -11.86 2.91 20.24
C TYR A 113 -11.58 1.72 21.16
N VAL A 114 -11.71 0.50 20.64
CA VAL A 114 -11.45 -0.74 21.41
C VAL A 114 -10.02 -0.78 21.93
N LEU A 115 -9.03 -0.53 21.08
CA LEU A 115 -7.61 -0.57 21.44
C LEU A 115 -7.20 0.55 22.42
N SER A 116 -7.83 1.72 22.34
CA SER A 116 -7.49 2.86 23.22
C SER A 116 -8.21 2.82 24.57
N ARG A 117 -9.43 2.25 24.63
CA ARG A 117 -10.31 2.36 25.81
C ARG A 117 -10.44 1.10 26.63
N PHE A 118 -10.11 -0.08 26.05
CA PHE A 118 -10.24 -1.35 26.76
C PHE A 118 -8.89 -2.03 26.96
N GLU A 119 -8.76 -2.71 28.12
CA GLU A 119 -7.68 -3.62 28.42
C GLU A 119 -8.23 -5.05 28.40
N PHE A 120 -7.58 -5.95 27.63
CA PHE A 120 -7.96 -7.36 27.49
C PHE A 120 -6.76 -8.23 27.09
N PRO A 121 -6.79 -9.53 27.40
CA PRO A 121 -5.76 -10.47 26.96
C PRO A 121 -5.63 -10.45 25.42
N GLY A 122 -4.39 -10.37 24.92
CA GLY A 122 -4.13 -10.31 23.48
C GLY A 122 -4.20 -8.92 22.85
N ARG A 123 -4.48 -7.85 23.61
CA ARG A 123 -4.50 -6.46 23.09
C ARG A 123 -3.20 -6.09 22.38
N ARG A 124 -2.04 -6.46 22.95
CA ARG A 124 -0.72 -6.19 22.33
C ARG A 124 -0.58 -6.93 21.00
N PHE A 125 -0.99 -8.19 20.97
CA PHE A 125 -1.00 -9.01 19.76
C PHE A 125 -1.90 -8.39 18.69
N LEU A 126 -3.14 -8.01 19.05
CA LEU A 126 -4.06 -7.37 18.11
C LEU A 126 -3.50 -6.06 17.55
N ARG A 127 -2.84 -5.25 18.38
CA ARG A 127 -2.14 -4.04 17.94
C ARG A 127 -1.01 -4.35 16.95
N SER A 128 -0.27 -5.43 17.15
CA SER A 128 0.78 -5.87 16.21
C SER A 128 0.20 -6.38 14.91
N VAL A 129 -0.92 -7.11 14.95
CA VAL A 129 -1.61 -7.63 13.76
C VAL A 129 -2.13 -6.51 12.84
N THR A 130 -2.35 -5.29 13.34
CA THR A 130 -2.72 -4.14 12.47
C THR A 130 -1.62 -3.75 11.47
N ILE A 131 -0.41 -4.31 11.59
CA ILE A 131 0.67 -4.09 10.61
C ILE A 131 0.61 -5.13 9.48
N LEU A 132 0.02 -6.29 9.75
CA LEU A 132 0.04 -7.45 8.84
C LEU A 132 -0.44 -7.15 7.41
N PRO A 133 -1.54 -6.40 7.19
CA PRO A 133 -1.99 -6.09 5.83
C PRO A 133 -0.96 -5.36 4.97
N PHE A 134 -0.11 -4.53 5.57
CA PHE A 134 0.97 -3.83 4.84
C PHE A 134 2.12 -4.74 4.41
N VAL A 135 2.20 -5.94 5.00
CA VAL A 135 3.24 -6.93 4.70
C VAL A 135 2.74 -7.93 3.66
N LEU A 136 1.41 -8.14 3.58
CA LEU A 136 0.82 -9.08 2.64
C LEU A 136 0.76 -8.47 1.23
N PRO A 137 1.15 -9.24 0.20
CA PRO A 137 0.99 -8.84 -1.20
C PRO A 137 -0.47 -8.54 -1.54
N SER A 138 -0.74 -7.42 -2.22
CA SER A 138 -2.10 -7.00 -2.55
C SER A 138 -2.84 -8.01 -3.43
N ILE A 139 -2.16 -8.58 -4.41
CA ILE A 139 -2.72 -9.62 -5.27
C ILE A 139 -3.08 -10.91 -4.49
N LEU A 140 -2.30 -11.27 -3.47
CA LEU A 140 -2.60 -12.40 -2.59
C LEU A 140 -3.93 -12.22 -1.85
N VAL A 141 -4.13 -11.02 -1.29
CA VAL A 141 -5.38 -10.70 -0.57
C VAL A 141 -6.55 -10.68 -1.54
N ALA A 142 -6.38 -10.11 -2.74
CA ALA A 142 -7.43 -10.13 -3.76
C ALA A 142 -7.85 -11.56 -4.12
N VAL A 143 -6.90 -12.49 -4.31
CA VAL A 143 -7.20 -13.90 -4.55
C VAL A 143 -7.87 -14.55 -3.32
N GLY A 144 -7.47 -14.18 -2.10
CA GLY A 144 -8.15 -14.62 -0.88
C GLY A 144 -9.61 -14.15 -0.80
N PHE A 145 -9.89 -12.91 -1.25
CA PHE A 145 -11.27 -12.40 -1.36
C PHE A 145 -12.07 -13.15 -2.44
N LEU A 146 -11.46 -13.47 -3.58
CA LEU A 146 -12.10 -14.32 -4.60
C LEU A 146 -12.39 -15.73 -4.07
N ALA A 147 -11.45 -16.32 -3.32
CA ALA A 147 -11.62 -17.62 -2.68
C ALA A 147 -12.73 -17.60 -1.60
N MET A 148 -12.89 -16.49 -0.90
CA MET A 148 -13.92 -16.36 0.13
C MET A 148 -15.31 -16.07 -0.45
N PHE A 149 -15.41 -15.11 -1.37
CA PHE A 149 -16.69 -14.56 -1.86
C PHE A 149 -17.05 -15.01 -3.29
N GLY A 150 -16.20 -15.84 -3.91
CA GLY A 150 -16.50 -16.47 -5.18
C GLY A 150 -17.76 -17.34 -5.10
N ARG A 151 -18.31 -17.72 -6.24
CA ARG A 151 -19.55 -18.53 -6.32
C ARG A 151 -19.43 -19.86 -5.57
N THR A 152 -18.26 -20.48 -5.57
CA THR A 152 -17.91 -21.70 -4.83
C THR A 152 -17.03 -21.41 -3.64
N GLY A 153 -17.07 -20.19 -3.11
CA GLY A 153 -16.22 -19.76 -2.02
C GLY A 153 -16.79 -20.12 -0.65
N LEU A 154 -15.91 -20.14 0.36
CA LEU A 154 -16.23 -20.53 1.73
C LEU A 154 -17.43 -19.77 2.31
N PHE A 155 -17.61 -18.50 1.97
CA PHE A 155 -18.74 -17.69 2.42
C PHE A 155 -20.07 -18.24 1.89
N ASN A 156 -20.13 -18.59 0.62
CA ASN A 156 -21.31 -19.15 -0.02
C ASN A 156 -21.61 -20.59 0.46
N ASP A 157 -20.57 -21.38 0.77
CA ASP A 157 -20.73 -22.69 1.37
C ASP A 157 -21.38 -22.58 2.78
N LEU A 158 -20.94 -21.60 3.59
CA LEU A 158 -21.52 -21.32 4.89
C LEU A 158 -22.98 -20.84 4.79
N LEU A 159 -23.31 -19.97 3.83
CA LEU A 159 -24.67 -19.54 3.56
C LEU A 159 -25.56 -20.73 3.15
N GLY A 160 -25.07 -21.60 2.28
CA GLY A 160 -25.75 -22.83 1.87
C GLY A 160 -26.04 -23.77 3.03
N ALA A 161 -25.09 -23.91 3.98
CA ALA A 161 -25.26 -24.73 5.18
C ALA A 161 -26.40 -24.25 6.11
N VAL A 162 -26.75 -22.96 6.07
CA VAL A 162 -27.89 -22.38 6.81
C VAL A 162 -29.12 -22.16 5.95
N GLY A 163 -29.13 -22.71 4.72
CA GLY A 163 -30.28 -22.65 3.81
C GLY A 163 -30.47 -21.32 3.07
N LEU A 164 -29.44 -20.47 3.05
CA LEU A 164 -29.43 -19.21 2.29
C LEU A 164 -28.82 -19.45 0.90
N GLY A 165 -29.33 -18.73 -0.11
CA GLY A 165 -28.80 -18.78 -1.47
C GLY A 165 -27.41 -18.12 -1.59
N PRO A 166 -26.66 -18.44 -2.67
CA PRO A 166 -25.37 -17.82 -2.89
C PRO A 166 -25.50 -16.33 -3.16
N VAL A 167 -24.53 -15.56 -2.66
CA VAL A 167 -24.37 -14.13 -2.94
C VAL A 167 -23.20 -13.99 -3.93
N GLU A 168 -23.45 -13.39 -5.09
CA GLU A 168 -22.41 -13.13 -6.08
C GLU A 168 -21.80 -11.75 -5.84
N LEU A 169 -20.57 -11.74 -5.31
CA LEU A 169 -19.81 -10.51 -5.07
C LEU A 169 -18.61 -10.37 -6.02
N THR A 170 -18.33 -11.37 -6.85
CA THR A 170 -17.24 -11.29 -7.83
C THR A 170 -17.54 -10.23 -8.88
N PHE A 171 -16.54 -9.43 -9.22
CA PHE A 171 -16.65 -8.30 -10.15
C PHE A 171 -17.68 -7.24 -9.75
N THR A 172 -17.90 -7.06 -8.44
CA THR A 172 -18.74 -6.00 -7.90
C THR A 172 -17.91 -4.95 -7.16
N LEU A 173 -18.47 -3.74 -7.02
CA LEU A 173 -17.82 -2.67 -6.27
C LEU A 173 -17.68 -3.01 -4.78
N GLU A 174 -18.62 -3.78 -4.24
CA GLU A 174 -18.66 -4.18 -2.83
C GLU A 174 -17.42 -4.99 -2.45
N ILE A 175 -17.02 -5.98 -3.25
CA ILE A 175 -15.84 -6.80 -2.94
C ILE A 175 -14.55 -5.98 -3.05
N VAL A 176 -14.46 -5.06 -4.01
CA VAL A 176 -13.32 -4.13 -4.15
C VAL A 176 -13.21 -3.24 -2.91
N VAL A 177 -14.32 -2.65 -2.47
CA VAL A 177 -14.39 -1.79 -1.28
C VAL A 177 -14.05 -2.58 0.00
N LEU A 178 -14.54 -3.81 0.15
CA LEU A 178 -14.20 -4.67 1.29
C LEU A 178 -12.71 -5.04 1.31
N ALA A 179 -12.12 -5.36 0.17
CA ALA A 179 -10.69 -5.65 0.06
C ALA A 179 -9.83 -4.40 0.36
N HIS A 180 -10.25 -3.22 -0.06
CA HIS A 180 -9.61 -1.98 0.34
C HIS A 180 -9.73 -1.71 1.83
N ALA A 181 -10.88 -2.02 2.45
CA ALA A 181 -11.06 -1.89 3.89
C ALA A 181 -10.14 -2.87 4.66
N PHE A 182 -9.91 -4.07 4.14
CA PHE A 182 -8.92 -5.00 4.69
C PHE A 182 -7.52 -4.34 4.80
N TYR A 183 -7.08 -3.62 3.75
CA TYR A 183 -5.78 -2.95 3.77
C TYR A 183 -5.75 -1.69 4.63
N ASN A 184 -6.77 -0.87 4.54
CA ASN A 184 -6.71 0.51 5.02
C ASN A 184 -7.36 0.72 6.39
N ALA A 185 -8.32 -0.12 6.83
CA ALA A 185 -8.88 0.01 8.17
C ALA A 185 -7.84 -0.14 9.29
N PRO A 186 -6.82 -1.02 9.17
CA PRO A 186 -5.72 -1.07 10.14
C PRO A 186 -4.89 0.22 10.22
N LEU A 187 -4.67 0.92 9.09
CA LEU A 187 -4.02 2.22 9.06
C LEU A 187 -4.82 3.25 9.86
N VAL A 188 -6.13 3.33 9.60
CA VAL A 188 -7.06 4.19 10.35
C VAL A 188 -7.03 3.83 11.84
N THR A 189 -7.16 2.55 12.17
CA THR A 189 -7.10 2.06 13.56
C THR A 189 -5.83 2.51 14.25
N ARG A 190 -4.67 2.36 13.62
CA ARG A 190 -3.36 2.70 14.20
C ARG A 190 -3.20 4.20 14.45
N LEU A 191 -3.49 5.03 13.44
CA LEU A 191 -3.34 6.48 13.53
C LEU A 191 -4.30 7.09 14.56
N VAL A 192 -5.55 6.64 14.53
CA VAL A 192 -6.57 7.14 15.45
C VAL A 192 -6.36 6.61 16.88
N THR A 193 -5.86 5.36 17.06
CA THR A 193 -5.48 4.84 18.39
C THR A 193 -4.40 5.72 19.03
N ALA A 194 -3.34 6.05 18.29
CA ALA A 194 -2.26 6.90 18.79
C ALA A 194 -2.78 8.29 19.21
N ALA A 195 -3.65 8.89 18.39
CA ALA A 195 -4.30 10.15 18.73
C ALA A 195 -5.24 10.02 19.93
N TRP A 196 -5.97 8.92 20.05
CA TRP A 196 -6.88 8.70 21.17
C TRP A 196 -6.14 8.50 22.49
N GLU A 197 -5.00 7.80 22.47
CA GLU A 197 -4.13 7.62 23.64
C GLU A 197 -3.49 8.95 24.12
N SER A 198 -3.39 9.96 23.23
CA SER A 198 -2.90 11.31 23.55
C SER A 198 -4.00 12.30 23.93
N VAL A 199 -5.28 11.90 23.91
CA VAL A 199 -6.39 12.78 24.34
C VAL A 199 -6.22 13.18 25.81
N ASP A 200 -6.33 14.46 26.09
CA ASP A 200 -6.21 15.05 27.42
C ASP A 200 -7.38 14.61 28.33
N ALA A 201 -7.07 13.74 29.30
CA ALA A 201 -8.05 13.23 30.25
C ALA A 201 -8.64 14.36 31.12
N ASP A 202 -7.86 15.36 31.50
CA ASP A 202 -8.30 16.41 32.38
C ASP A 202 -9.36 17.28 31.70
N ARG A 203 -9.24 17.52 30.38
CA ARG A 203 -10.29 18.24 29.63
C ARG A 203 -11.60 17.44 29.58
N VAL A 204 -11.52 16.12 29.41
CA VAL A 204 -12.70 15.24 29.38
C VAL A 204 -13.34 15.15 30.75
N GLU A 205 -12.54 15.02 31.82
CA GLU A 205 -13.02 15.00 33.21
C GLU A 205 -13.66 16.35 33.61
N THR A 206 -13.06 17.47 33.22
CA THR A 206 -13.62 18.82 33.43
C THR A 206 -14.98 18.96 32.74
N ALA A 207 -15.12 18.56 31.48
CA ALA A 207 -16.41 18.59 30.81
C ALA A 207 -17.45 17.73 31.52
N ARG A 208 -17.05 16.55 32.05
CA ARG A 208 -17.93 15.66 32.82
C ARG A 208 -18.34 16.26 34.17
N THR A 209 -17.45 16.93 34.87
CA THR A 209 -17.77 17.63 36.15
C THR A 209 -18.69 18.81 35.93
N LEU A 210 -18.61 19.48 34.76
CA LEU A 210 -19.51 20.56 34.35
C LEU A 210 -20.88 20.02 33.83
N GLY A 211 -21.17 18.72 33.99
CA GLY A 211 -22.46 18.10 33.66
C GLY A 211 -22.62 17.61 32.23
N ALA A 212 -21.56 17.58 31.41
CA ALA A 212 -21.67 16.98 30.07
C ALA A 212 -21.94 15.47 30.16
N SER A 213 -22.92 14.97 29.37
CA SER A 213 -23.13 13.53 29.23
C SER A 213 -21.92 12.88 28.56
N PRO A 214 -21.71 11.53 28.65
CA PRO A 214 -20.61 10.84 27.96
C PRO A 214 -20.56 11.14 26.47
N VAL A 215 -21.73 11.18 25.80
CA VAL A 215 -21.87 11.47 24.36
C VAL A 215 -21.48 12.92 24.06
N ARG A 216 -21.91 13.87 24.92
CA ARG A 216 -21.56 15.29 24.77
C ARG A 216 -20.06 15.50 24.97
N ALA A 217 -19.45 14.91 26.02
CA ALA A 217 -18.00 14.98 26.26
C ALA A 217 -17.21 14.35 25.10
N PHE A 218 -17.69 13.26 24.52
CA PHE A 218 -17.08 12.67 23.32
C PHE A 218 -17.17 13.62 22.12
N ARG A 219 -18.38 14.10 21.79
CA ARG A 219 -18.59 14.94 20.61
C ARG A 219 -17.88 16.30 20.69
N ASP A 220 -17.94 16.94 21.86
CA ASP A 220 -17.52 18.34 22.00
C ASP A 220 -16.05 18.46 22.47
N VAL A 221 -15.44 17.42 23.07
CA VAL A 221 -14.06 17.42 23.59
C VAL A 221 -13.17 16.38 22.93
N THR A 222 -13.58 15.09 22.90
CA THR A 222 -12.73 14.01 22.39
C THR A 222 -12.65 14.05 20.85
N LEU A 223 -13.79 14.08 20.18
CA LEU A 223 -13.84 14.03 18.71
C LEU A 223 -13.07 15.16 18.03
N PRO A 224 -13.15 16.44 18.46
CA PRO A 224 -12.33 17.50 17.88
C PRO A 224 -10.82 17.27 17.99
N GLN A 225 -10.36 16.60 19.06
CA GLN A 225 -8.95 16.23 19.21
C GLN A 225 -8.54 15.07 18.30
N LEU A 226 -9.48 14.18 17.91
CA LEU A 226 -9.26 13.06 16.99
C LEU A 226 -9.37 13.47 15.52
N LEU A 227 -10.12 14.52 15.19
CA LEU A 227 -10.38 14.94 13.81
C LEU A 227 -9.10 15.11 12.96
N PRO A 228 -7.99 15.69 13.46
CA PRO A 228 -6.77 15.80 12.68
C PRO A 228 -6.20 14.45 12.26
N ALA A 229 -6.12 13.49 13.20
CA ALA A 229 -5.63 12.14 12.92
C ALA A 229 -6.58 11.37 12.02
N LEU A 230 -7.89 11.54 12.19
CA LEU A 230 -8.90 10.93 11.35
C LEU A 230 -8.83 11.47 9.92
N ALA A 231 -8.67 12.79 9.75
CA ALA A 231 -8.49 13.41 8.44
C ALA A 231 -7.19 12.93 7.76
N THR A 232 -6.08 12.85 8.52
CA THR A 232 -4.82 12.25 8.04
C THR A 232 -5.04 10.81 7.55
N ALA A 233 -5.66 9.97 8.37
CA ALA A 233 -5.93 8.59 8.03
C ALA A 233 -6.83 8.48 6.78
N ALA A 234 -7.89 9.30 6.70
CA ALA A 234 -8.81 9.30 5.56
C ALA A 234 -8.12 9.73 4.26
N VAL A 235 -7.30 10.79 4.28
CA VAL A 235 -6.59 11.25 3.07
C VAL A 235 -5.54 10.24 2.62
N LEU A 236 -4.78 9.65 3.55
CA LEU A 236 -3.82 8.60 3.19
C LEU A 236 -4.53 7.36 2.61
N THR A 237 -5.64 6.94 3.21
CA THR A 237 -6.46 5.85 2.70
C THR A 237 -6.97 6.16 1.30
N PHE A 238 -7.49 7.38 1.08
CA PHE A 238 -7.97 7.80 -0.23
C PHE A 238 -6.86 7.73 -1.29
N VAL A 239 -5.68 8.29 -1.01
CA VAL A 239 -4.55 8.26 -1.95
C VAL A 239 -4.12 6.83 -2.26
N PHE A 240 -3.95 5.97 -1.24
CA PHE A 240 -3.57 4.57 -1.46
C PHE A 240 -4.63 3.79 -2.24
N THR A 241 -5.90 4.10 -2.04
CA THR A 241 -6.99 3.44 -2.77
C THR A 241 -7.15 3.98 -4.18
N PHE A 242 -6.91 5.27 -4.39
CA PHE A 242 -6.94 5.92 -5.70
C PHE A 242 -5.87 5.33 -6.64
N MET A 243 -4.69 4.99 -6.08
CA MET A 243 -3.56 4.38 -6.78
C MET A 243 -3.54 2.85 -6.64
N SER A 244 -4.69 2.21 -6.40
CA SER A 244 -4.75 0.76 -6.19
C SER A 244 -4.94 0.02 -7.50
N PHE A 245 -3.95 -0.81 -7.87
CA PHE A 245 -3.96 -1.58 -9.10
C PHE A 245 -4.34 -3.06 -8.91
N PRO A 246 -3.60 -3.88 -8.11
CA PRO A 246 -3.79 -5.33 -8.13
C PRO A 246 -5.14 -5.79 -7.58
N ILE A 247 -5.67 -5.05 -6.58
CA ILE A 247 -6.97 -5.36 -5.97
C ILE A 247 -8.08 -5.14 -6.99
N VAL A 248 -8.07 -4.00 -7.69
CA VAL A 248 -9.09 -3.67 -8.67
C VAL A 248 -8.95 -4.57 -9.91
N LEU A 249 -7.72 -4.84 -10.37
CA LEU A 249 -7.47 -5.75 -11.47
C LEU A 249 -8.06 -7.14 -11.21
N ALA A 250 -7.79 -7.72 -10.04
CA ALA A 250 -8.22 -9.09 -9.74
C ALA A 250 -9.71 -9.19 -9.37
N LEU A 251 -10.27 -8.20 -8.68
CA LEU A 251 -11.64 -8.24 -8.15
C LEU A 251 -12.66 -7.53 -9.03
N GLY A 252 -12.25 -6.49 -9.76
CA GLY A 252 -13.13 -5.68 -10.61
C GLY A 252 -12.91 -5.90 -12.10
N GLY A 253 -11.72 -6.39 -12.50
CA GLY A 253 -11.38 -6.57 -13.90
C GLY A 253 -11.48 -5.27 -14.71
N LEU A 254 -11.82 -5.41 -15.99
CA LEU A 254 -12.05 -4.25 -16.86
C LEU A 254 -13.45 -3.64 -16.70
N GLU A 255 -14.40 -4.35 -16.09
CA GLU A 255 -15.76 -3.84 -15.85
C GLU A 255 -15.78 -2.73 -14.81
N LEU A 256 -14.92 -2.81 -13.81
CA LEU A 256 -14.73 -1.80 -12.77
C LEU A 256 -13.35 -1.14 -12.88
N ALA A 257 -12.87 -0.93 -14.11
CA ALA A 257 -11.54 -0.40 -14.31
C ALA A 257 -11.36 0.97 -13.67
N THR A 258 -10.27 1.10 -12.91
CA THR A 258 -9.72 2.38 -12.48
C THR A 258 -8.68 2.87 -13.48
N VAL A 259 -8.18 4.07 -13.29
CA VAL A 259 -7.12 4.65 -14.15
C VAL A 259 -5.94 3.69 -14.29
N GLU A 260 -5.49 3.06 -13.20
CA GLU A 260 -4.34 2.13 -13.23
C GLU A 260 -4.63 0.83 -13.98
N VAL A 261 -5.82 0.26 -13.79
CA VAL A 261 -6.24 -0.96 -14.53
C VAL A 261 -6.37 -0.65 -16.02
N TRP A 262 -6.92 0.51 -16.38
CA TRP A 262 -7.04 0.94 -17.76
C TRP A 262 -5.68 1.25 -18.39
N LEU A 263 -4.80 1.94 -17.64
CA LEU A 263 -3.41 2.17 -18.03
C LEU A 263 -2.70 0.84 -18.37
N PHE A 264 -2.83 -0.16 -17.48
CA PHE A 264 -2.27 -1.49 -17.72
C PHE A 264 -2.83 -2.11 -19.01
N ALA A 265 -4.14 -2.04 -19.25
CA ALA A 265 -4.77 -2.54 -20.47
C ALA A 265 -4.24 -1.83 -21.72
N ARG A 266 -3.97 -0.51 -21.67
CA ARG A 266 -3.34 0.25 -22.76
C ARG A 266 -1.90 -0.21 -23.02
N VAL A 267 -1.12 -0.46 -21.96
CA VAL A 267 0.23 -1.05 -22.12
C VAL A 267 0.17 -2.41 -22.80
N GLN A 268 -0.78 -3.27 -22.41
CA GLN A 268 -0.95 -4.59 -23.01
C GLN A 268 -1.37 -4.51 -24.50
N SER A 269 -2.12 -3.49 -24.88
CA SER A 269 -2.49 -3.22 -26.27
C SER A 269 -1.43 -2.44 -27.04
N LEU A 270 -0.27 -2.14 -26.42
CA LEU A 270 0.84 -1.35 -26.98
C LEU A 270 0.48 0.13 -27.28
N ASP A 271 -0.61 0.63 -26.71
CA ASP A 271 -0.93 2.06 -26.77
C ASP A 271 -0.21 2.82 -25.65
N LEU A 272 1.09 3.00 -25.84
CA LEU A 272 1.95 3.60 -24.83
C LEU A 272 1.74 5.10 -24.65
N THR A 273 1.21 5.78 -25.68
CA THR A 273 0.93 7.24 -25.60
C THR A 273 -0.26 7.50 -24.70
N GLU A 274 -1.35 6.73 -24.86
CA GLU A 274 -2.51 6.84 -23.98
C GLU A 274 -2.15 6.41 -22.56
N ALA A 275 -1.42 5.29 -22.38
CA ALA A 275 -0.95 4.82 -21.08
C ALA A 275 -0.09 5.88 -20.37
N ALA A 276 0.85 6.54 -21.08
CA ALA A 276 1.68 7.60 -20.53
C ALA A 276 0.84 8.84 -20.15
N THR A 277 -0.16 9.18 -20.96
CA THR A 277 -1.05 10.32 -20.69
C THR A 277 -1.87 10.08 -19.42
N LEU A 278 -2.45 8.88 -19.27
CA LEU A 278 -3.19 8.49 -18.07
C LEU A 278 -2.29 8.51 -16.82
N GLY A 279 -1.11 7.92 -16.90
CA GLY A 279 -0.15 7.90 -15.80
C GLY A 279 0.36 9.29 -15.40
N ALA A 280 0.57 10.19 -16.38
CA ALA A 280 0.96 11.57 -16.11
C ALA A 280 -0.16 12.36 -15.40
N ILE A 281 -1.41 12.24 -15.87
CA ILE A 281 -2.57 12.90 -15.24
C ILE A 281 -2.78 12.35 -13.83
N GLU A 282 -2.78 11.03 -13.64
CA GLU A 282 -2.95 10.39 -12.34
C GLU A 282 -1.85 10.82 -11.36
N THR A 283 -0.58 10.78 -11.78
CA THR A 283 0.54 11.23 -10.95
C THR A 283 0.40 12.70 -10.56
N ALA A 284 -0.02 13.57 -11.49
CA ALA A 284 -0.25 14.98 -11.19
C ALA A 284 -1.39 15.18 -10.16
N LEU A 285 -2.49 14.42 -10.28
CA LEU A 285 -3.59 14.44 -9.32
C LEU A 285 -3.15 13.94 -7.94
N SER A 286 -2.43 12.83 -7.87
CA SER A 286 -1.93 12.24 -6.62
C SER A 286 -0.94 13.15 -5.92
N LEU A 287 -0.01 13.76 -6.64
CA LEU A 287 0.92 14.78 -6.12
C LEU A 287 0.18 16.02 -5.62
N GLY A 288 -0.85 16.47 -6.36
CA GLY A 288 -1.71 17.57 -5.94
C GLY A 288 -2.44 17.29 -4.62
N LEU A 289 -3.05 16.12 -4.50
CA LEU A 289 -3.72 15.68 -3.27
C LEU A 289 -2.74 15.57 -2.10
N LEU A 290 -1.58 14.98 -2.32
CA LEU A 290 -0.53 14.87 -1.30
C LEU A 290 -0.02 16.24 -0.86
N TYR A 291 0.18 17.18 -1.81
CA TYR A 291 0.57 18.55 -1.50
C TYR A 291 -0.47 19.27 -0.63
N VAL A 292 -1.75 19.16 -0.99
CA VAL A 292 -2.85 19.74 -0.20
C VAL A 292 -2.87 19.15 1.20
N TYR A 293 -2.70 17.84 1.33
CA TYR A 293 -2.60 17.14 2.61
C TYR A 293 -1.43 17.66 3.45
N LEU A 294 -0.22 17.72 2.90
CA LEU A 294 0.97 18.20 3.62
C LEU A 294 0.83 19.65 4.07
N ARG A 295 0.20 20.51 3.25
CA ARG A 295 -0.11 21.91 3.62
C ARG A 295 -1.13 21.99 4.74
N TYR A 296 -2.12 21.12 4.76
CA TYR A 296 -3.11 21.04 5.83
C TYR A 296 -2.45 20.57 7.14
N GLU A 297 -1.66 19.51 7.11
CA GLU A 297 -0.94 18.96 8.25
C GLU A 297 0.04 19.98 8.85
N ALA A 298 0.84 20.65 8.02
CA ALA A 298 1.81 21.65 8.46
C ALA A 298 1.19 22.85 9.18
N ARG A 299 -0.09 23.17 8.94
CA ARG A 299 -0.80 24.26 9.61
C ARG A 299 -1.34 23.89 11.00
N ARG A 300 -1.37 22.60 11.35
CA ARG A 300 -2.03 22.05 12.54
C ARG A 300 -1.10 21.42 13.57
N THR A 301 0.20 21.37 13.31
CA THR A 301 1.18 20.83 14.26
C THR A 301 1.39 21.83 15.41
N GLU A 302 0.51 21.79 16.40
CA GLU A 302 0.82 22.35 17.72
C GLU A 302 1.61 21.31 18.52
N PRO A 303 2.70 21.70 19.21
CA PRO A 303 3.38 20.82 20.12
C PRO A 303 2.41 20.45 21.26
N GLY A 304 1.91 19.22 21.26
CA GLY A 304 1.11 18.70 22.37
C GLY A 304 1.97 18.69 23.64
N GLY A 305 1.60 19.49 24.62
CA GLY A 305 2.16 19.36 25.97
C GLY A 305 1.92 17.96 26.53
N ALA A 306 2.75 17.49 27.46
CA ALA A 306 2.55 16.22 28.15
C ALA A 306 1.16 16.23 28.83
N SER A 307 0.19 15.50 28.25
CA SER A 307 -1.15 15.36 28.82
C SER A 307 -1.31 13.95 29.41
N ARG A 308 -2.11 13.85 30.47
CA ARG A 308 -2.50 12.58 31.05
C ARG A 308 -3.49 11.89 30.10
N GLY A 309 -3.09 10.75 29.53
CA GLY A 309 -3.97 9.95 28.67
C GLY A 309 -5.17 9.37 29.42
N LEU A 310 -6.25 9.10 28.70
CA LEU A 310 -7.46 8.51 29.25
C LEU A 310 -7.18 7.07 29.76
N SER A 311 -7.65 6.76 30.99
CA SER A 311 -7.52 5.42 31.59
C SER A 311 -8.30 4.37 30.79
N ARG A 312 -7.74 3.16 30.67
CA ARG A 312 -8.40 2.00 30.08
C ARG A 312 -9.27 1.28 31.09
N ARG A 313 -10.31 0.62 30.60
CA ARG A 313 -11.22 -0.22 31.40
C ARG A 313 -11.03 -1.67 31.02
N PRO A 314 -11.14 -2.65 31.97
CA PRO A 314 -11.21 -4.05 31.61
C PRO A 314 -12.38 -4.31 30.64
N LEU A 315 -12.14 -5.07 29.57
CA LEU A 315 -13.21 -5.46 28.64
C LEU A 315 -14.18 -6.42 29.30
N VAL A 316 -13.67 -7.33 30.13
CA VAL A 316 -14.44 -8.27 30.95
C VAL A 316 -14.05 -8.07 32.41
N ASP A 317 -15.03 -7.70 33.25
CA ASP A 317 -14.86 -7.46 34.69
C ASP A 317 -15.90 -8.24 35.53
N GLY A 318 -16.42 -9.33 34.97
CA GLY A 318 -17.40 -10.23 35.59
C GLY A 318 -18.53 -10.60 34.63
N VAL A 319 -19.43 -11.51 35.05
CA VAL A 319 -20.50 -12.04 34.21
C VAL A 319 -21.45 -10.95 33.70
N ARG A 320 -21.72 -9.93 34.52
CA ARG A 320 -22.58 -8.80 34.12
C ARG A 320 -22.03 -7.99 32.95
N SER A 321 -20.72 -7.98 32.78
CA SER A 321 -20.09 -7.30 31.66
C SER A 321 -20.38 -7.93 30.30
N LEU A 322 -20.72 -9.21 30.28
CA LEU A 322 -21.04 -9.95 29.05
C LEU A 322 -22.43 -9.60 28.48
N VAL A 323 -23.30 -8.98 29.29
CA VAL A 323 -24.64 -8.51 28.87
C VAL A 323 -24.72 -6.99 28.71
N ASP A 324 -23.61 -6.28 28.92
CA ASP A 324 -23.52 -4.84 28.65
C ASP A 324 -23.62 -4.57 27.13
N PRO A 325 -24.59 -3.77 26.65
CA PRO A 325 -24.79 -3.49 25.24
C PRO A 325 -23.55 -2.98 24.53
N LEU A 326 -22.73 -2.14 25.17
CA LEU A 326 -21.48 -1.64 24.59
C LEU A 326 -20.46 -2.76 24.38
N ARG A 327 -20.32 -3.65 25.35
CA ARG A 327 -19.39 -4.78 25.27
C ARG A 327 -19.86 -5.85 24.28
N LEU A 328 -21.18 -6.09 24.20
CA LEU A 328 -21.77 -6.92 23.14
C LEU A 328 -21.45 -6.34 21.76
N ALA A 329 -21.60 -5.03 21.57
CA ALA A 329 -21.22 -4.37 20.32
C ALA A 329 -19.70 -4.51 20.02
N VAL A 330 -18.83 -4.45 21.04
CA VAL A 330 -17.39 -4.70 20.87
C VAL A 330 -17.10 -6.14 20.46
N PHE A 331 -17.78 -7.14 21.05
CA PHE A 331 -17.63 -8.54 20.65
C PHE A 331 -18.16 -8.79 19.23
N ALA A 332 -19.33 -8.24 18.88
CA ALA A 332 -19.87 -8.33 17.53
C ALA A 332 -18.93 -7.68 16.50
N TYR A 333 -18.40 -6.50 16.80
CA TYR A 333 -17.38 -5.86 16.00
C TYR A 333 -16.12 -6.75 15.85
N GLY A 334 -15.64 -7.33 16.96
CA GLY A 334 -14.51 -8.26 16.95
C GLY A 334 -14.74 -9.47 16.04
N ALA A 335 -15.96 -10.03 16.03
CA ALA A 335 -16.33 -11.12 15.13
C ALA A 335 -16.32 -10.68 13.66
N VAL A 336 -16.89 -9.52 13.33
CA VAL A 336 -16.85 -8.96 11.98
C VAL A 336 -15.41 -8.73 11.51
N VAL A 337 -14.58 -8.14 12.37
CA VAL A 337 -13.14 -7.91 12.08
C VAL A 337 -12.41 -9.23 11.86
N LEU A 338 -12.68 -10.24 12.69
CA LEU A 338 -12.07 -11.56 12.53
C LEU A 338 -12.43 -12.18 11.17
N VAL A 339 -13.71 -12.12 10.78
CA VAL A 339 -14.17 -12.62 9.48
C VAL A 339 -13.55 -11.83 8.34
N LEU A 340 -13.50 -10.50 8.42
CA LEU A 340 -12.94 -9.65 7.37
C LEU A 340 -11.43 -9.87 7.17
N PHE A 341 -10.67 -10.08 8.25
CA PHE A 341 -9.20 -10.19 8.18
C PHE A 341 -8.69 -11.62 8.11
N ALA A 342 -9.31 -12.56 8.81
CA ALA A 342 -8.91 -13.96 8.77
C ALA A 342 -9.61 -14.74 7.65
N GLY A 343 -10.86 -14.41 7.36
CA GLY A 343 -11.69 -15.13 6.38
C GLY A 343 -11.02 -15.31 5.02
N PRO A 344 -10.58 -14.24 4.32
CA PRO A 344 -9.95 -14.37 3.02
C PRO A 344 -8.68 -15.24 3.03
N LEU A 345 -7.85 -15.11 4.07
CA LEU A 345 -6.62 -15.89 4.20
C LEU A 345 -6.91 -17.37 4.50
N VAL A 346 -7.89 -17.64 5.34
CA VAL A 346 -8.35 -19.02 5.63
C VAL A 346 -8.97 -19.62 4.38
N SER A 347 -9.83 -18.88 3.66
CA SER A 347 -10.45 -19.34 2.42
C SER A 347 -9.42 -19.69 1.36
N LEU A 348 -8.38 -18.85 1.20
CA LEU A 348 -7.24 -19.12 0.31
C LEU A 348 -6.59 -20.48 0.61
N VAL A 349 -6.29 -20.74 1.90
CA VAL A 349 -5.64 -21.99 2.33
C VAL A 349 -6.60 -23.17 2.17
N VAL A 350 -7.85 -23.04 2.58
CA VAL A 350 -8.85 -24.11 2.46
C VAL A 350 -9.07 -24.48 1.00
N GLU A 351 -9.31 -23.52 0.12
CA GLU A 351 -9.54 -23.78 -1.31
C GLU A 351 -8.30 -24.38 -2.00
N SER A 352 -7.09 -24.10 -1.49
CA SER A 352 -5.85 -24.69 -2.03
C SER A 352 -5.74 -26.20 -1.80
N VAL A 353 -6.52 -26.76 -0.87
CA VAL A 353 -6.51 -28.19 -0.50
C VAL A 353 -7.88 -28.86 -0.63
N THR A 354 -8.87 -28.19 -1.21
CA THR A 354 -10.23 -28.76 -1.39
C THR A 354 -10.71 -28.60 -2.84
N THR A 355 -11.39 -29.63 -3.34
CA THR A 355 -12.07 -29.58 -4.65
C THR A 355 -13.35 -28.72 -4.55
N PRO A 356 -13.98 -28.34 -5.67
CA PRO A 356 -15.29 -27.67 -5.67
C PRO A 356 -16.40 -28.47 -4.99
N ALA A 357 -16.23 -29.79 -4.86
CA ALA A 357 -17.17 -30.67 -4.14
C ALA A 357 -16.85 -30.78 -2.64
N GLY A 358 -15.92 -29.98 -2.11
CA GLY A 358 -15.52 -30.00 -0.71
C GLY A 358 -14.63 -31.20 -0.28
N GLN A 359 -14.13 -31.99 -1.23
CA GLN A 359 -13.26 -33.11 -0.92
C GLN A 359 -11.80 -32.66 -0.82
N PRO A 360 -11.02 -33.17 0.17
CA PRO A 360 -9.58 -32.88 0.26
C PRO A 360 -8.84 -33.31 -1.01
N THR A 361 -7.94 -32.48 -1.50
CA THR A 361 -7.11 -32.75 -2.68
C THR A 361 -5.70 -32.20 -2.55
N GLY A 362 -4.74 -32.86 -3.21
CA GLY A 362 -3.38 -32.37 -3.43
C GLY A 362 -3.11 -32.00 -4.89
N ASP A 363 -4.12 -32.11 -5.76
CA ASP A 363 -3.96 -31.99 -7.22
C ASP A 363 -3.46 -30.62 -7.66
N TYR A 364 -3.82 -29.54 -6.94
CA TYR A 364 -3.36 -28.20 -7.26
C TYR A 364 -1.86 -28.03 -6.99
N TYR A 365 -1.34 -28.63 -5.92
CA TYR A 365 0.11 -28.65 -5.68
C TYR A 365 0.83 -29.60 -6.63
N ALA A 366 0.24 -30.74 -6.98
CA ALA A 366 0.76 -31.62 -8.00
C ALA A 366 0.81 -30.93 -9.36
N PHE A 367 -0.22 -30.14 -9.72
CA PHE A 367 -0.23 -29.30 -10.90
C PHE A 367 0.91 -28.26 -10.90
N LEU A 368 1.12 -27.55 -9.79
CA LEU A 368 2.24 -26.61 -9.68
C LEU A 368 3.59 -27.32 -9.85
N LEU A 369 3.75 -28.52 -9.30
CA LEU A 369 4.95 -29.35 -9.46
C LEU A 369 5.12 -29.80 -10.91
N ALA A 370 4.05 -30.23 -11.57
CA ALA A 370 4.09 -30.63 -12.98
C ALA A 370 4.47 -29.47 -13.93
N ARG A 371 4.03 -28.23 -13.61
CA ARG A 371 4.38 -27.01 -14.37
C ARG A 371 5.87 -26.67 -14.33
N GLN A 372 6.66 -27.20 -13.39
CA GLN A 372 8.12 -27.02 -13.36
C GLN A 372 8.81 -27.59 -14.60
N ALA A 373 8.28 -28.70 -15.15
CA ALA A 373 8.81 -29.37 -16.33
C ALA A 373 8.24 -28.85 -17.66
N SER A 374 7.26 -27.94 -17.61
CA SER A 374 6.61 -27.42 -18.82
C SER A 374 7.56 -26.54 -19.61
N THR A 375 7.70 -26.86 -20.93
CA THR A 375 8.43 -26.05 -21.91
C THR A 375 7.49 -25.19 -22.77
N ALA A 376 6.18 -25.19 -22.47
CA ALA A 376 5.20 -24.42 -23.24
C ALA A 376 5.46 -22.93 -23.11
N SER A 377 5.50 -22.21 -24.22
CA SER A 377 5.66 -20.76 -24.26
C SER A 377 4.57 -20.06 -23.44
N GLY A 378 4.96 -19.15 -22.57
CA GLY A 378 4.02 -18.37 -21.74
C GLY A 378 3.64 -19.01 -20.40
N THR A 379 4.05 -20.25 -20.10
CA THR A 379 3.77 -20.87 -18.79
C THR A 379 4.75 -20.38 -17.73
N VAL A 380 4.25 -19.75 -16.67
CA VAL A 380 5.09 -19.40 -15.50
C VAL A 380 5.38 -20.66 -14.70
N ARG A 381 6.66 -20.87 -14.39
CA ARG A 381 7.11 -21.98 -13.55
C ARG A 381 7.13 -21.58 -12.07
N PRO A 382 6.41 -22.29 -11.20
CA PRO A 382 6.25 -21.88 -9.80
C PRO A 382 7.57 -21.80 -9.01
N PHE A 383 8.45 -22.78 -9.12
CA PHE A 383 9.70 -22.79 -8.37
C PHE A 383 10.65 -21.64 -8.76
N PRO A 384 10.93 -21.37 -10.05
CA PRO A 384 11.66 -20.16 -10.45
C PRO A 384 11.01 -18.88 -9.92
N ALA A 385 9.67 -18.77 -9.91
CA ALA A 385 8.98 -17.59 -9.37
C ALA A 385 9.24 -17.40 -7.85
N VAL A 386 9.27 -18.48 -7.08
CA VAL A 386 9.66 -18.45 -5.66
C VAL A 386 11.10 -17.99 -5.51
N VAL A 387 12.02 -18.61 -6.25
CA VAL A 387 13.46 -18.26 -6.20
C VAL A 387 13.69 -16.81 -6.61
N ASN A 388 13.04 -16.36 -7.68
CA ASN A 388 13.13 -14.97 -8.15
C ASN A 388 12.64 -13.98 -7.08
N SER A 389 11.49 -14.23 -6.46
CA SER A 389 10.97 -13.35 -5.40
C SER A 389 11.94 -13.24 -4.23
N LEU A 390 12.58 -14.34 -3.82
CA LEU A 390 13.56 -14.33 -2.74
C LEU A 390 14.87 -13.65 -3.15
N LEU A 391 15.38 -13.93 -4.35
CA LEU A 391 16.62 -13.33 -4.86
C LEU A 391 16.43 -11.83 -5.14
N PHE A 392 15.31 -11.42 -5.73
CA PHE A 392 15.01 -10.01 -5.97
C PHE A 392 14.78 -9.27 -4.66
N GLY A 393 14.13 -9.92 -3.68
CA GLY A 393 14.01 -9.40 -2.31
C GLY A 393 15.38 -9.17 -1.66
N ALA A 394 16.26 -10.14 -1.72
CA ALA A 394 17.63 -10.00 -1.20
C ALA A 394 18.43 -8.92 -1.95
N GLY A 395 18.33 -8.88 -3.29
CA GLY A 395 18.94 -7.85 -4.12
C GLY A 395 18.41 -6.45 -3.80
N THR A 396 17.10 -6.34 -3.56
CA THR A 396 16.45 -5.10 -3.11
C THR A 396 17.06 -4.60 -1.80
N LEU A 397 17.27 -5.47 -0.81
CA LEU A 397 17.88 -5.07 0.46
C LEU A 397 19.28 -4.50 0.30
N LEU A 398 20.10 -5.06 -0.62
CA LEU A 398 21.45 -4.55 -0.88
C LEU A 398 21.45 -3.10 -1.37
N VAL A 399 20.39 -2.65 -2.01
CA VAL A 399 20.25 -1.28 -2.52
C VAL A 399 19.43 -0.41 -1.56
N ALA A 400 18.29 -0.91 -1.09
CA ALA A 400 17.34 -0.14 -0.29
C ALA A 400 17.86 0.21 1.11
N ILE A 401 18.64 -0.69 1.76
CA ILE A 401 19.18 -0.42 3.10
C ILE A 401 20.17 0.75 3.06
N PRO A 402 21.22 0.76 2.22
CA PRO A 402 22.13 1.90 2.13
C PRO A 402 21.40 3.21 1.76
N MET A 403 20.47 3.16 0.79
CA MET A 403 19.68 4.34 0.42
C MET A 403 18.86 4.85 1.61
N GLY A 404 18.16 3.96 2.32
CA GLY A 404 17.33 4.30 3.48
C GLY A 404 18.16 4.91 4.63
N ILE A 405 19.33 4.38 4.91
CA ILE A 405 20.28 4.94 5.89
C ILE A 405 20.71 6.36 5.48
N VAL A 406 21.11 6.54 4.21
CA VAL A 406 21.52 7.86 3.70
C VAL A 406 20.39 8.87 3.85
N VAL A 407 19.17 8.51 3.48
CA VAL A 407 17.99 9.37 3.62
C VAL A 407 17.71 9.69 5.09
N ALA A 408 17.80 8.70 5.99
CA ALA A 408 17.61 8.90 7.42
C ALA A 408 18.65 9.85 8.02
N VAL A 409 19.92 9.72 7.62
CA VAL A 409 21.01 10.63 8.06
C VAL A 409 20.79 12.05 7.53
N VAL A 410 20.37 12.22 6.27
CA VAL A 410 20.04 13.54 5.70
C VAL A 410 18.86 14.17 6.45
N ALA A 411 17.82 13.41 6.76
CA ALA A 411 16.64 13.87 7.49
C ALA A 411 16.94 14.25 8.95
N THR A 412 17.92 13.60 9.60
CA THR A 412 18.28 13.88 10.99
C THR A 412 19.30 15.00 11.14
N ARG A 413 20.26 15.14 10.21
CA ARG A 413 21.41 16.04 10.31
C ARG A 413 21.34 17.25 9.37
N GLY A 414 20.26 17.35 8.58
CA GLY A 414 20.14 18.36 7.54
C GLY A 414 19.91 19.77 8.07
N GLY A 415 20.53 20.76 7.39
CA GLY A 415 20.36 22.20 7.62
C GLY A 415 19.13 22.78 6.87
N ARG A 416 19.16 24.09 6.56
CA ARG A 416 18.06 24.82 5.90
C ARG A 416 17.53 24.22 4.59
N GLY A 417 18.30 23.37 3.88
CA GLY A 417 17.87 22.65 2.64
C GLY A 417 17.32 21.24 2.88
N SER A 418 17.33 20.73 4.11
CA SER A 418 16.97 19.33 4.39
C SER A 418 15.52 18.98 4.04
N ARG A 419 14.58 19.91 4.22
CA ARG A 419 13.18 19.67 3.88
C ARG A 419 12.98 19.45 2.37
N ALA A 420 13.65 20.24 1.52
CA ALA A 420 13.58 20.04 0.08
C ALA A 420 14.28 18.75 -0.34
N ALA A 421 15.44 18.44 0.26
CA ALA A 421 16.12 17.18 0.04
C ALA A 421 15.28 15.98 0.51
N GLU A 422 14.67 16.05 1.67
CA GLU A 422 13.76 15.01 2.19
C GLU A 422 12.55 14.81 1.26
N ALA A 423 11.93 15.89 0.77
CA ALA A 423 10.82 15.82 -0.17
C ALA A 423 11.24 15.13 -1.49
N LEU A 424 12.39 15.50 -2.04
CA LEU A 424 12.93 14.83 -3.24
C LEU A 424 13.26 13.37 -2.97
N LEU A 425 13.92 13.07 -1.84
CA LEU A 425 14.29 11.71 -1.49
C LEU A 425 13.09 10.83 -1.09
N THR A 426 11.90 11.37 -0.84
CA THR A 426 10.67 10.63 -0.54
C THR A 426 9.61 10.70 -1.64
N ALA A 427 9.88 11.40 -2.72
CA ALA A 427 8.98 11.55 -3.87
C ALA A 427 8.47 10.22 -4.48
N PRO A 428 9.25 9.12 -4.50
CA PRO A 428 8.75 7.85 -5.01
C PRO A 428 7.48 7.31 -4.32
N LEU A 429 7.20 7.71 -3.08
CA LEU A 429 5.96 7.32 -2.39
C LEU A 429 4.68 7.93 -2.98
N ALA A 430 4.82 8.94 -3.83
CA ALA A 430 3.70 9.67 -4.43
C ALA A 430 3.41 9.26 -5.89
N VAL A 431 4.15 8.28 -6.41
CA VAL A 431 3.98 7.74 -7.77
C VAL A 431 3.60 6.28 -7.65
N SER A 432 2.60 5.86 -8.41
CA SER A 432 2.14 4.48 -8.38
C SER A 432 3.17 3.51 -8.98
N GLY A 433 3.13 2.26 -8.52
CA GLY A 433 4.04 1.22 -9.00
C GLY A 433 3.90 0.94 -10.50
N ILE A 434 2.66 1.01 -11.03
CA ILE A 434 2.42 0.77 -12.46
C ILE A 434 2.96 1.91 -13.33
N VAL A 435 2.86 3.17 -12.88
CA VAL A 435 3.43 4.33 -13.58
C VAL A 435 4.95 4.29 -13.57
N LEU A 436 5.56 3.89 -12.44
CA LEU A 436 7.00 3.65 -12.38
C LEU A 436 7.40 2.51 -13.33
N GLY A 437 6.66 1.40 -13.33
CA GLY A 437 6.88 0.27 -14.23
C GLY A 437 6.80 0.68 -15.71
N LEU A 438 5.78 1.46 -16.09
CA LEU A 438 5.63 2.01 -17.44
C LEU A 438 6.83 2.90 -17.82
N GLY A 439 7.21 3.82 -16.94
CA GLY A 439 8.35 4.69 -17.18
C GLY A 439 9.65 3.91 -17.36
N MET A 440 9.89 2.89 -16.52
CA MET A 440 11.06 2.03 -16.64
C MET A 440 11.00 1.14 -17.90
N LEU A 441 9.82 0.68 -18.28
CA LEU A 441 9.62 -0.06 -19.53
C LEU A 441 10.03 0.80 -20.74
N GLN A 442 9.54 2.03 -20.81
CA GLN A 442 9.83 2.97 -21.90
C GLN A 442 11.28 3.46 -21.89
N ALA A 443 11.81 3.84 -20.72
CA ALA A 443 13.11 4.47 -20.61
C ALA A 443 14.27 3.48 -20.57
N LEU A 444 14.11 2.36 -19.84
CA LEU A 444 15.22 1.43 -19.56
C LEU A 444 15.09 0.11 -20.34
N VAL A 445 13.89 -0.51 -20.37
CA VAL A 445 13.72 -1.81 -21.04
C VAL A 445 13.74 -1.64 -22.56
N PHE A 446 12.97 -0.70 -23.09
CA PHE A 446 13.06 -0.35 -24.52
C PHE A 446 14.35 0.41 -24.83
N GLY A 447 14.98 0.97 -23.83
CA GLY A 447 16.31 1.59 -23.87
C GLY A 447 16.29 3.04 -24.34
N THR A 448 17.34 3.71 -23.91
CA THR A 448 17.62 5.12 -24.23
C THR A 448 18.88 5.23 -25.05
N THR A 449 18.87 6.02 -26.11
CA THR A 449 20.05 6.30 -26.91
C THR A 449 20.89 7.39 -26.26
N LEU A 450 22.08 7.05 -25.76
CA LEU A 450 23.06 7.97 -25.20
C LEU A 450 24.36 7.86 -26.00
N PHE A 451 24.86 8.98 -26.47
CA PHE A 451 26.10 9.05 -27.28
C PHE A 451 26.11 8.08 -28.48
N GLY A 452 24.93 7.89 -29.12
CA GLY A 452 24.78 7.00 -30.28
C GLY A 452 24.69 5.51 -29.94
N GLN A 453 24.75 5.12 -28.67
CA GLN A 453 24.55 3.74 -28.22
C GLN A 453 23.20 3.59 -27.49
N ARG A 454 22.49 2.50 -27.79
CA ARG A 454 21.26 2.15 -27.09
C ARG A 454 21.59 1.41 -25.82
N LEU A 455 21.33 2.05 -24.69
CA LEU A 455 21.48 1.46 -23.36
C LEU A 455 20.15 0.85 -22.94
N THR A 456 20.17 -0.44 -22.60
CA THR A 456 19.00 -1.18 -22.12
C THR A 456 19.30 -1.79 -20.76
N VAL A 457 18.34 -1.72 -19.83
CA VAL A 457 18.38 -2.42 -18.53
C VAL A 457 17.12 -3.25 -18.43
N THR A 458 17.27 -4.57 -18.46
CA THR A 458 16.16 -5.52 -18.51
C THR A 458 16.28 -6.60 -17.44
N GLY A 459 15.23 -7.37 -17.25
CA GLY A 459 15.23 -8.55 -16.39
C GLY A 459 15.45 -8.24 -14.91
N PRO A 460 16.19 -9.10 -14.19
CA PRO A 460 16.35 -8.99 -12.74
C PRO A 460 16.86 -7.63 -12.25
N VAL A 461 17.76 -6.99 -13.02
CA VAL A 461 18.34 -5.69 -12.63
C VAL A 461 17.29 -4.59 -12.63
N ALA A 462 16.44 -4.53 -13.65
CA ALA A 462 15.35 -3.55 -13.73
C ALA A 462 14.34 -3.78 -12.60
N ILE A 463 13.97 -5.03 -12.33
CA ILE A 463 13.02 -5.39 -11.27
C ILE A 463 13.57 -5.03 -9.90
N VAL A 464 14.80 -5.45 -9.57
CA VAL A 464 15.45 -5.12 -8.29
C VAL A 464 15.56 -3.61 -8.09
N ALA A 465 15.89 -2.86 -9.15
CA ALA A 465 15.98 -1.41 -9.11
C ALA A 465 14.63 -0.76 -8.81
N ALA A 466 13.54 -1.20 -9.45
CA ALA A 466 12.18 -0.74 -9.16
C ALA A 466 11.78 -1.03 -7.71
N HIS A 467 11.99 -2.28 -7.27
CA HIS A 467 11.70 -2.68 -5.89
C HIS A 467 12.52 -1.89 -4.87
N ALA A 468 13.78 -1.61 -5.14
CA ALA A 468 14.62 -0.83 -4.24
C ALA A 468 14.11 0.61 -4.08
N VAL A 469 13.65 1.23 -5.17
CA VAL A 469 13.05 2.57 -5.14
C VAL A 469 11.70 2.57 -4.40
N ALA A 470 10.91 1.54 -4.52
CA ALA A 470 9.66 1.40 -3.76
C ALA A 470 9.90 1.13 -2.27
N ALA A 471 10.98 0.42 -1.91
CA ALA A 471 11.21 -0.12 -0.56
C ALA A 471 12.09 0.77 0.35
N TYR A 472 13.09 1.50 -0.17
CA TYR A 472 14.00 2.28 0.68
C TYR A 472 13.31 3.33 1.57
N PRO A 473 12.18 3.97 1.18
CA PRO A 473 11.53 4.93 2.06
C PRO A 473 11.01 4.31 3.36
N PHE A 474 10.69 3.02 3.36
CA PHE A 474 10.26 2.30 4.56
C PHE A 474 11.44 2.04 5.51
N VAL A 475 12.62 1.75 4.97
CA VAL A 475 13.87 1.69 5.77
C VAL A 475 14.14 3.06 6.41
N SER A 476 14.08 4.14 5.63
CA SER A 476 14.29 5.49 6.16
C SER A 476 13.29 5.87 7.25
N ARG A 477 12.00 5.55 7.07
CA ARG A 477 10.94 5.87 8.05
C ARG A 477 11.07 5.12 9.37
N THR A 478 11.68 3.93 9.39
CA THR A 478 11.95 3.20 10.63
C THR A 478 13.25 3.67 11.29
N VAL A 479 14.28 3.96 10.52
CA VAL A 479 15.60 4.34 11.03
C VAL A 479 15.66 5.80 11.49
N THR A 480 14.94 6.73 10.83
CA THR A 480 15.00 8.17 11.17
C THR A 480 14.60 8.47 12.62
N PRO A 481 13.46 7.99 13.17
CA PRO A 481 13.10 8.23 14.57
C PRO A 481 14.12 7.59 15.54
N ALA A 482 14.63 6.41 15.21
CA ALA A 482 15.63 5.74 16.04
C ALA A 482 16.94 6.53 16.09
N LEU A 483 17.44 7.04 14.96
CA LEU A 483 18.61 7.91 14.92
C LEU A 483 18.40 9.21 15.72
N ARG A 484 17.19 9.79 15.70
CA ARG A 484 16.88 10.99 16.50
C ARG A 484 16.84 10.72 18.00
N SER A 485 16.67 9.47 18.43
CA SER A 485 16.66 9.11 19.85
C SER A 485 18.05 8.80 20.42
N VAL A 486 19.07 8.68 19.56
CA VAL A 486 20.47 8.49 20.00
C VAL A 486 20.96 9.78 20.64
N ASP A 487 21.58 9.67 21.83
CA ASP A 487 22.13 10.82 22.55
C ASP A 487 23.34 11.42 21.78
N ASP A 488 23.26 12.70 21.46
CA ASP A 488 24.31 13.43 20.73
C ASP A 488 25.67 13.37 21.45
N SER A 489 25.69 13.25 22.78
CA SER A 489 26.90 13.14 23.59
C SER A 489 27.77 11.93 23.21
N LEU A 490 27.18 10.81 22.78
CA LEU A 490 27.92 9.62 22.34
C LEU A 490 28.72 9.91 21.06
N GLY A 491 28.09 10.61 20.13
CA GLY A 491 28.76 11.06 18.90
C GLY A 491 29.85 12.11 19.17
N GLU A 492 29.63 13.01 20.16
CA GLU A 492 30.63 13.99 20.57
C GLU A 492 31.82 13.34 21.27
N ALA A 493 31.60 12.37 22.14
CA ALA A 493 32.64 11.59 22.79
C ALA A 493 33.51 10.84 21.76
N ALA A 494 32.89 10.15 20.81
CA ALA A 494 33.64 9.44 19.77
C ALA A 494 34.51 10.41 18.92
N ARG A 495 33.96 11.59 18.58
CA ARG A 495 34.72 12.62 17.85
C ARG A 495 35.89 13.21 18.67
N SER A 496 35.72 13.33 19.98
CA SER A 496 36.79 13.79 20.86
C SER A 496 37.99 12.79 20.91
N LEU A 497 37.67 11.50 20.66
CA LEU A 497 38.67 10.42 20.52
C LEU A 497 39.24 10.28 19.09
N GLY A 498 38.84 11.19 18.17
CA GLY A 498 39.39 11.24 16.81
C GLY A 498 38.56 10.51 15.75
N ALA A 499 37.36 9.99 16.10
CA ALA A 499 36.47 9.38 15.12
C ALA A 499 35.94 10.44 14.14
N ASP A 500 35.96 10.12 12.85
CA ASP A 500 35.27 10.92 11.84
C ASP A 500 33.75 10.65 11.83
N ARG A 501 32.98 11.40 11.03
CA ARG A 501 31.51 11.26 10.97
C ARG A 501 31.07 9.90 10.45
N ALA A 502 31.83 9.28 9.57
CA ALA A 502 31.47 7.97 9.02
C ALA A 502 31.73 6.87 10.07
N THR A 503 32.82 6.97 10.81
CA THR A 503 33.13 6.07 11.94
C THR A 503 32.11 6.20 13.06
N VAL A 504 31.67 7.44 13.42
CA VAL A 504 30.59 7.66 14.41
C VAL A 504 29.31 6.99 13.94
N LEU A 505 28.94 7.17 12.67
CA LEU A 505 27.75 6.51 12.12
C LEU A 505 27.88 4.98 12.17
N ALA A 506 28.99 4.43 11.69
CA ALA A 506 29.16 2.99 11.55
C ALA A 506 29.35 2.26 12.89
N ASP A 507 30.15 2.83 13.80
CA ASP A 507 30.60 2.14 15.00
C ASP A 507 29.80 2.52 16.26
N VAL A 508 29.06 3.64 16.24
CA VAL A 508 28.27 4.11 17.37
C VAL A 508 26.77 4.11 17.05
N GLU A 509 26.36 4.86 16.03
CA GLU A 509 24.92 5.08 15.78
C GLU A 509 24.21 3.86 15.17
N LEU A 510 24.77 3.25 14.09
CA LEU A 510 24.14 2.10 13.45
C LEU A 510 23.99 0.89 14.36
N PRO A 511 24.96 0.51 15.22
CA PRO A 511 24.76 -0.54 16.20
C PRO A 511 23.63 -0.25 17.20
N LEU A 512 23.49 1.00 17.65
CA LEU A 512 22.43 1.40 18.58
C LEU A 512 21.03 1.38 17.94
N VAL A 513 20.94 1.64 16.64
CA VAL A 513 19.67 1.60 15.91
C VAL A 513 19.46 0.29 15.12
N ALA A 514 20.29 -0.73 15.35
CA ALA A 514 20.22 -2.02 14.65
C ALA A 514 18.81 -2.65 14.68
N PRO A 515 18.05 -2.64 15.79
CA PRO A 515 16.69 -3.16 15.80
C PRO A 515 15.78 -2.43 14.80
N ALA A 516 15.86 -1.11 14.71
CA ALA A 516 15.08 -0.31 13.76
C ALA A 516 15.53 -0.58 12.31
N LEU A 517 16.82 -0.80 12.09
CA LEU A 517 17.36 -1.15 10.78
C LEU A 517 16.85 -2.54 10.33
N VAL A 518 16.85 -3.53 11.23
CA VAL A 518 16.30 -4.86 10.94
C VAL A 518 14.80 -4.80 10.65
N ALA A 519 14.05 -4.03 11.43
CA ALA A 519 12.62 -3.82 11.17
C ALA A 519 12.40 -3.15 9.79
N GLY A 520 13.18 -2.13 9.44
CA GLY A 520 13.15 -1.49 8.12
C GLY A 520 13.51 -2.45 6.98
N ALA A 521 14.51 -3.31 7.18
CA ALA A 521 14.89 -4.34 6.23
C ALA A 521 13.78 -5.38 6.05
N ALA A 522 13.10 -5.79 7.15
CA ALA A 522 11.95 -6.69 7.09
C ALA A 522 10.81 -6.12 6.23
N PHE A 523 10.47 -4.85 6.43
CA PHE A 523 9.48 -4.16 5.61
C PHE A 523 9.91 -4.07 4.16
N ALA A 524 11.16 -3.67 3.87
CA ALA A 524 11.67 -3.55 2.51
C ALA A 524 11.66 -4.91 1.78
N PHE A 525 12.01 -5.99 2.47
CA PHE A 525 11.95 -7.34 1.93
C PHE A 525 10.51 -7.76 1.62
N ALA A 526 9.58 -7.55 2.57
CA ALA A 526 8.18 -7.90 2.40
C ALA A 526 7.55 -7.14 1.23
N ILE A 527 7.84 -5.83 1.10
CA ILE A 527 7.39 -5.00 -0.03
C ILE A 527 7.94 -5.57 -1.34
N SER A 528 9.23 -5.91 -1.40
CA SER A 528 9.83 -6.47 -2.62
C SER A 528 9.24 -7.82 -3.00
N VAL A 529 9.03 -8.74 -2.04
CA VAL A 529 8.43 -10.06 -2.30
C VAL A 529 6.97 -9.94 -2.74
N GLY A 530 6.26 -8.92 -2.23
CA GLY A 530 4.86 -8.64 -2.53
C GLY A 530 4.63 -7.73 -3.73
N GLU A 531 5.69 -7.16 -4.30
CA GLU A 531 5.57 -6.17 -5.36
C GLU A 531 5.06 -6.81 -6.65
N PHE A 532 4.00 -6.25 -7.18
CA PHE A 532 3.33 -6.71 -8.39
C PHE A 532 3.30 -5.62 -9.47
N ASP A 533 3.04 -4.39 -9.08
CA ASP A 533 2.61 -3.28 -9.95
C ASP A 533 3.66 -2.97 -11.04
N SER A 534 4.91 -2.74 -10.66
CA SER A 534 5.99 -2.52 -11.62
C SER A 534 6.48 -3.83 -12.22
N THR A 535 6.47 -4.92 -11.43
CA THR A 535 6.99 -6.21 -11.85
C THR A 535 6.22 -6.81 -13.01
N VAL A 536 4.89 -6.67 -13.03
CA VAL A 536 4.05 -7.21 -14.11
C VAL A 536 4.39 -6.60 -15.48
N LEU A 537 4.89 -5.35 -15.50
CA LEU A 537 5.36 -4.68 -16.72
C LEU A 537 6.83 -4.98 -17.04
N LEU A 538 7.67 -5.16 -16.02
CA LEU A 538 9.12 -5.35 -16.18
C LEU A 538 9.50 -6.82 -16.36
N SER A 539 8.62 -7.76 -16.01
CA SER A 539 8.85 -9.21 -16.16
C SER A 539 8.74 -9.62 -17.63
N THR A 540 9.88 -9.65 -18.29
CA THR A 540 10.00 -10.06 -19.69
C THR A 540 10.15 -11.58 -19.79
N GLY A 541 9.03 -12.31 -19.81
CA GLY A 541 9.00 -13.76 -19.98
C GLY A 541 8.91 -14.56 -18.67
N VAL A 542 9.02 -15.88 -18.82
CA VAL A 542 8.80 -16.86 -17.73
C VAL A 542 9.93 -16.90 -16.70
N ASP A 543 11.13 -16.50 -17.08
CA ASP A 543 12.33 -16.63 -16.24
C ASP A 543 12.50 -15.48 -15.24
N THR A 544 11.79 -14.37 -15.43
CA THR A 544 11.83 -13.19 -14.53
C THR A 544 10.55 -13.01 -13.71
N ALA A 545 9.57 -13.88 -13.88
CA ALA A 545 8.34 -13.83 -13.11
C ALA A 545 8.60 -14.05 -11.62
N THR A 546 7.92 -13.24 -10.80
CA THR A 546 7.89 -13.36 -9.34
C THR A 546 6.63 -14.12 -8.89
N MET A 547 6.55 -14.48 -7.61
CA MET A 547 5.35 -15.13 -7.06
C MET A 547 4.05 -14.33 -7.28
N PRO A 548 3.99 -12.99 -7.05
CA PRO A 548 2.81 -12.21 -7.36
C PRO A 548 2.39 -12.26 -8.83
N VAL A 549 3.33 -12.19 -9.77
CA VAL A 549 3.06 -12.31 -11.21
C VAL A 549 2.59 -13.72 -11.58
N ALA A 550 3.18 -14.75 -10.98
CA ALA A 550 2.75 -16.13 -11.16
C ALA A 550 1.32 -16.35 -10.65
N LEU A 551 1.01 -15.79 -9.47
CA LEU A 551 -0.31 -15.86 -8.85
C LEU A 551 -1.39 -15.24 -9.75
N GLU A 552 -1.17 -14.06 -10.29
CA GLU A 552 -2.08 -13.38 -11.22
C GLU A 552 -2.36 -14.26 -12.44
N ARG A 553 -1.32 -14.82 -13.06
CA ARG A 553 -1.49 -15.69 -14.24
C ARG A 553 -2.27 -16.96 -13.94
N TYR A 554 -2.15 -17.51 -12.73
CA TYR A 554 -2.93 -18.69 -12.31
C TYR A 554 -4.39 -18.37 -11.97
N VAL A 555 -4.74 -17.11 -11.69
CA VAL A 555 -6.16 -16.72 -11.48
C VAL A 555 -7.02 -17.05 -12.70
N GLY A 556 -6.49 -16.96 -13.91
CA GLY A 556 -7.18 -17.31 -15.14
C GLY A 556 -7.15 -18.81 -15.50
N ASP A 557 -6.32 -19.63 -14.83
CA ASP A 557 -6.18 -21.05 -15.17
C ASP A 557 -7.35 -21.87 -14.60
N ARG A 558 -8.16 -22.44 -15.49
CA ARG A 558 -9.32 -23.28 -15.19
C ARG A 558 -9.12 -24.75 -15.60
N SER A 559 -7.87 -25.16 -15.83
CA SER A 559 -7.56 -26.51 -16.34
C SER A 559 -7.93 -27.64 -15.36
N LEU A 560 -8.03 -27.34 -14.07
CA LEU A 560 -8.40 -28.30 -13.01
C LEU A 560 -9.79 -28.07 -12.42
N GLY A 561 -10.64 -27.28 -13.07
CA GLY A 561 -12.00 -27.03 -12.62
C GLY A 561 -12.39 -25.56 -12.57
N PRO A 562 -13.61 -25.26 -12.13
CA PRO A 562 -14.14 -23.89 -12.11
C PRO A 562 -13.61 -23.03 -10.98
N ASN A 563 -13.00 -23.64 -9.95
CA ASN A 563 -12.44 -22.94 -8.81
C ASN A 563 -11.04 -22.38 -9.08
N LEU A 564 -10.51 -21.62 -8.12
CA LEU A 564 -9.20 -20.96 -8.19
C LEU A 564 -8.03 -21.87 -7.73
N GLY A 565 -8.21 -23.20 -7.69
CA GLY A 565 -7.27 -24.15 -7.09
C GLY A 565 -5.79 -23.89 -7.35
N PRO A 566 -5.32 -23.76 -8.61
CA PRO A 566 -3.93 -23.45 -8.91
C PRO A 566 -3.47 -22.09 -8.36
N ALA A 567 -4.32 -21.07 -8.42
CA ALA A 567 -4.03 -19.74 -7.90
C ALA A 567 -3.99 -19.75 -6.36
N THR A 568 -4.95 -20.39 -5.70
CA THR A 568 -4.98 -20.48 -4.23
C THR A 568 -3.82 -21.30 -3.68
N ALA A 569 -3.39 -22.36 -4.39
CA ALA A 569 -2.19 -23.12 -4.04
C ALA A 569 -0.92 -22.25 -4.16
N MET A 570 -0.75 -21.50 -5.26
CA MET A 570 0.36 -20.55 -5.41
C MET A 570 0.30 -19.42 -4.38
N GLY A 571 -0.91 -18.91 -4.11
CA GLY A 571 -1.15 -17.91 -3.06
C GLY A 571 -0.77 -18.41 -1.66
N THR A 572 -1.10 -19.67 -1.34
CA THR A 572 -0.71 -20.30 -0.06
C THR A 572 0.82 -20.43 0.06
N VAL A 573 1.52 -20.76 -1.03
CA VAL A 573 2.99 -20.75 -1.06
C VAL A 573 3.53 -19.34 -0.82
N LEU A 574 2.97 -18.33 -1.48
CA LEU A 574 3.36 -16.93 -1.29
C LEU A 574 3.12 -16.47 0.16
N LEU A 575 1.96 -16.81 0.74
CA LEU A 575 1.63 -16.53 2.13
C LEU A 575 2.64 -17.17 3.10
N ALA A 576 2.97 -18.43 2.87
CA ALA A 576 3.94 -19.16 3.68
C ALA A 576 5.34 -18.53 3.58
N VAL A 577 5.82 -18.24 2.38
CA VAL A 577 7.14 -17.61 2.15
C VAL A 577 7.21 -16.23 2.81
N THR A 578 6.19 -15.39 2.62
CA THR A 578 6.14 -14.04 3.22
C THR A 578 6.13 -14.11 4.74
N THR A 579 5.30 -14.99 5.32
CA THR A 579 5.18 -15.17 6.77
C THR A 579 6.48 -15.70 7.37
N VAL A 580 7.07 -16.74 6.78
CA VAL A 580 8.34 -17.31 7.25
C VAL A 580 9.46 -16.30 7.17
N SER A 581 9.56 -15.56 6.06
CA SER A 581 10.58 -14.53 5.87
C SER A 581 10.45 -13.43 6.92
N PHE A 582 9.23 -12.95 7.17
CA PHE A 582 8.97 -11.93 8.20
C PHE A 582 9.37 -12.42 9.60
N VAL A 583 8.94 -13.64 9.99
CA VAL A 583 9.27 -14.23 11.30
C VAL A 583 10.77 -14.44 11.46
N LEU A 584 11.48 -14.86 10.40
CA LEU A 584 12.94 -15.02 10.46
C LEU A 584 13.66 -13.69 10.68
N ILE A 585 13.25 -12.64 9.95
CA ILE A 585 13.86 -11.32 10.07
C ILE A 585 13.55 -10.72 11.45
N ASP A 586 12.32 -10.86 11.95
CA ASP A 586 11.91 -10.41 13.30
C ASP A 586 12.72 -11.10 14.40
N ARG A 587 12.93 -12.41 14.30
CA ARG A 587 13.75 -13.16 15.27
C ARG A 587 15.23 -12.78 15.25
N VAL A 588 15.75 -12.41 14.10
CA VAL A 588 17.12 -11.90 13.99
C VAL A 588 17.21 -10.52 14.64
N GLY A 589 16.21 -9.66 14.43
CA GLY A 589 16.13 -8.34 15.06
C GLY A 589 15.96 -8.41 16.58
N GLY A 590 15.05 -9.25 17.08
CA GLY A 590 14.76 -9.39 18.51
C GLY A 590 15.89 -10.01 19.35
N ARG A 591 16.99 -10.46 18.72
CA ARG A 591 18.20 -10.88 19.46
C ARG A 591 19.06 -9.71 19.93
N TRP A 592 18.71 -8.49 19.54
CA TRP A 592 19.44 -7.27 19.89
C TRP A 592 18.70 -6.40 20.91
N GLU A 593 17.48 -6.80 21.31
CA GLU A 593 16.73 -6.30 22.48
C GLU A 593 17.07 -7.14 23.73
#